data_cd5c81d6ed6043b1518e688bbf3db550
#
_entry.id   cd5c81d6ed6043b1518e688bbf3db550
#
_cell.length_a   1.000
_cell.length_b   1.000
_cell.length_c   1.000
_cell.angle_alpha   90.00
_cell.angle_beta   90.00
_cell.angle_gamma   90.00
#
_symmetry.space_group_name_H-M   'P 1'
#
loop_
_entity.id
_entity.type
_entity.pdbx_description
1 polymer ?
#
loop_
_entity_poly.entity_id
_entity_poly.type
_entity_poly.pdbx_seq_one_letter_code
_entity_poly.pdbx_strand_id
1 'polypeptide(L)'
;MNELNTLLEAIKSLTEIDDEALTSETLKSLLDGLEQNFSPELVQQSINQIVKNLEDQELNKHEAAAAVTALSDTLKELVYGENQYTGNKKILVDAVMKHMTDIFDAAVEKYHSYSIELPMTVDTKAGAKVPTYAHDTDAAADLYAPADQIIPAHSYGNMIKTGVKIQLPEGWLAMILPRSSMGVKTPLRLSNSVGLIDSGYRGELGVIYDNTSDNDYQVNAGDRIAQLLVMPSYRFQAKVVDILADSDRGEGGFGASGK
;
A
#
# COMPACT_ATOMS: atom_id res chain seq x y z
N MET A 1 -23.42 9.26 5.03
CA MET A 1 -24.58 8.32 5.03
C MET A 1 -25.72 8.78 4.12
N ASN A 2 -26.13 10.07 4.11
CA ASN A 2 -27.20 10.53 3.20
C ASN A 2 -26.86 10.37 1.71
N GLU A 3 -25.65 10.68 1.30
CA GLU A 3 -25.25 10.66 -0.13
C GLU A 3 -25.10 9.23 -0.67
N LEU A 4 -24.59 8.30 0.13
CA LEU A 4 -24.54 6.89 -0.24
C LEU A 4 -25.94 6.29 -0.39
N ASN A 5 -26.87 6.62 0.53
CA ASN A 5 -28.25 6.20 0.44
C ASN A 5 -28.93 6.80 -0.79
N THR A 6 -28.66 8.08 -1.12
CA THR A 6 -29.17 8.73 -2.34
C THR A 6 -28.67 8.03 -3.59
N LEU A 7 -27.41 7.62 -3.61
CA LEU A 7 -26.81 6.88 -4.72
C LEU A 7 -27.40 5.47 -4.86
N LEU A 8 -27.57 4.76 -3.73
CA LEU A 8 -28.22 3.45 -3.70
C LEU A 8 -29.67 3.52 -4.16
N GLU A 9 -30.43 4.56 -3.75
CA GLU A 9 -31.79 4.78 -4.20
C GLU A 9 -31.88 5.14 -5.69
N ALA A 10 -30.93 5.92 -6.20
CA ALA A 10 -30.84 6.22 -7.62
C ALA A 10 -30.53 4.96 -8.45
N ILE A 11 -29.60 4.10 -8.02
CA ILE A 11 -29.30 2.82 -8.66
C ILE A 11 -30.54 1.91 -8.63
N LYS A 12 -31.21 1.81 -7.47
CA LYS A 12 -32.39 1.01 -7.30
C LYS A 12 -33.51 1.47 -8.22
N SER A 13 -33.79 2.77 -8.31
CA SER A 13 -34.78 3.32 -9.22
C SER A 13 -34.45 3.07 -10.71
N LEU A 14 -33.17 3.06 -11.08
CA LEU A 14 -32.74 2.70 -12.43
C LEU A 14 -32.96 1.20 -12.74
N THR A 15 -32.81 0.33 -11.74
CA THR A 15 -33.09 -1.11 -11.90
C THR A 15 -34.59 -1.43 -11.95
N GLU A 16 -35.46 -0.55 -11.46
CA GLU A 16 -36.91 -0.69 -11.48
C GLU A 16 -37.58 -0.15 -12.77
N ILE A 17 -36.83 0.54 -13.66
CA ILE A 17 -37.37 1.02 -14.95
C ILE A 17 -37.80 -0.16 -15.83
N ASP A 18 -39.00 -0.10 -16.38
CA ASP A 18 -39.52 -1.13 -17.29
C ASP A 18 -38.76 -1.11 -18.64
N ASP A 19 -38.37 -2.28 -19.14
CA ASP A 19 -37.56 -2.41 -20.35
C ASP A 19 -38.33 -1.90 -21.61
N GLU A 20 -39.66 -1.94 -21.59
CA GLU A 20 -40.53 -1.38 -22.65
C GLU A 20 -40.51 0.17 -22.67
N ALA A 21 -40.23 0.81 -21.55
CA ALA A 21 -40.12 2.28 -21.43
C ALA A 21 -38.74 2.82 -21.85
N LEU A 22 -37.74 1.95 -21.97
CA LEU A 22 -36.37 2.27 -22.36
C LEU A 22 -36.18 2.27 -23.87
N THR A 23 -36.72 3.28 -24.57
CA THR A 23 -36.42 3.51 -25.99
C THR A 23 -34.95 3.93 -26.16
N SER A 24 -34.42 3.82 -27.40
CA SER A 24 -33.04 4.27 -27.69
C SER A 24 -32.82 5.75 -27.41
N GLU A 25 -33.84 6.58 -27.50
CA GLU A 25 -33.78 8.02 -27.22
C GLU A 25 -33.77 8.30 -25.72
N THR A 26 -34.60 7.58 -24.96
CA THR A 26 -34.65 7.64 -23.49
C THR A 26 -33.33 7.11 -22.87
N LEU A 27 -32.81 6.04 -23.41
CA LEU A 27 -31.51 5.47 -23.00
C LEU A 27 -30.38 6.47 -23.21
N LYS A 28 -30.33 7.11 -24.39
CA LYS A 28 -29.32 8.13 -24.68
C LYS A 28 -29.43 9.31 -23.72
N SER A 29 -30.65 9.81 -23.47
CA SER A 29 -30.90 10.91 -22.53
C SER A 29 -30.48 10.58 -21.10
N LEU A 30 -30.68 9.33 -20.66
CA LEU A 30 -30.28 8.86 -19.34
C LEU A 30 -28.74 8.71 -19.25
N LEU A 31 -28.10 8.21 -20.30
CA LEU A 31 -26.63 8.11 -20.36
C LEU A 31 -25.97 9.50 -20.38
N ASP A 32 -26.49 10.43 -21.20
CA ASP A 32 -26.03 11.82 -21.24
C ASP A 32 -26.27 12.52 -19.86
N GLY A 33 -27.37 12.18 -19.19
CA GLY A 33 -27.68 12.66 -17.84
C GLY A 33 -26.76 12.08 -16.77
N LEU A 34 -26.31 10.85 -16.90
CA LEU A 34 -25.31 10.24 -16.03
C LEU A 34 -23.97 10.98 -16.11
N GLU A 35 -23.49 11.30 -17.31
CA GLU A 35 -22.26 12.06 -17.48
C GLU A 35 -22.35 13.49 -16.92
N GLN A 36 -23.51 14.12 -16.96
CA GLN A 36 -23.73 15.49 -16.46
C GLN A 36 -23.99 15.54 -14.94
N ASN A 37 -24.75 14.60 -14.39
CA ASN A 37 -25.13 14.57 -12.97
C ASN A 37 -24.10 13.86 -12.09
N PHE A 38 -23.22 13.09 -12.70
CA PHE A 38 -22.10 12.41 -12.05
C PHE A 38 -20.78 12.89 -12.69
N SER A 39 -20.58 14.21 -12.76
CA SER A 39 -19.31 14.73 -13.24
C SER A 39 -18.16 14.23 -12.36
N PRO A 40 -16.95 14.04 -12.89
CA PRO A 40 -15.78 13.60 -12.12
C PRO A 40 -15.57 14.41 -10.84
N GLU A 41 -15.92 15.73 -10.87
CA GLU A 41 -15.80 16.62 -9.73
C GLU A 41 -16.84 16.32 -8.63
N LEU A 42 -18.10 16.10 -8.98
CA LEU A 42 -19.18 15.76 -8.04
C LEU A 42 -18.91 14.41 -7.38
N VAL A 43 -18.50 13.45 -8.19
CA VAL A 43 -18.12 12.13 -7.73
C VAL A 43 -16.92 12.21 -6.78
N GLN A 44 -15.88 12.99 -7.13
CA GLN A 44 -14.73 13.20 -6.28
C GLN A 44 -15.11 13.88 -4.95
N GLN A 45 -16.09 14.80 -4.96
CA GLN A 45 -16.61 15.41 -3.73
C GLN A 45 -17.33 14.39 -2.85
N SER A 46 -18.17 13.54 -3.43
CA SER A 46 -18.89 12.47 -2.70
C SER A 46 -17.93 11.46 -2.10
N ILE A 47 -16.90 11.05 -2.85
CA ILE A 47 -15.83 10.19 -2.35
C ILE A 47 -15.09 10.86 -1.20
N ASN A 48 -14.67 12.12 -1.37
CA ASN A 48 -13.99 12.86 -0.32
C ASN A 48 -14.83 12.95 0.97
N GLN A 49 -16.15 13.08 0.83
CA GLN A 49 -17.06 13.12 1.97
C GLN A 49 -17.21 11.75 2.65
N ILE A 50 -17.34 10.66 1.85
CA ILE A 50 -17.37 9.28 2.36
C ILE A 50 -16.10 9.01 3.16
N VAL A 51 -14.97 9.36 2.59
CA VAL A 51 -13.67 9.20 3.22
C VAL A 51 -13.53 10.01 4.48
N LYS A 52 -13.91 11.29 4.45
CA LYS A 52 -13.92 12.12 5.64
C LYS A 52 -14.78 11.50 6.75
N ASN A 53 -15.94 10.95 6.39
CA ASN A 53 -16.80 10.23 7.34
C ASN A 53 -16.14 8.94 7.88
N LEU A 54 -15.31 8.27 7.08
CA LEU A 54 -14.53 7.10 7.51
C LEU A 54 -13.32 7.51 8.36
N GLU A 55 -12.66 8.62 8.02
CA GLU A 55 -11.58 9.22 8.83
C GLU A 55 -12.09 9.71 10.20
N ASP A 56 -13.29 10.30 10.24
CA ASP A 56 -13.97 10.70 11.49
C ASP A 56 -14.34 9.49 12.39
N GLN A 57 -14.26 8.26 11.87
CA GLN A 57 -14.40 7.00 12.60
C GLN A 57 -13.05 6.38 13.03
N GLU A 58 -11.96 7.17 12.97
CA GLU A 58 -10.59 6.72 13.29
C GLU A 58 -10.05 5.58 12.42
N LEU A 59 -10.66 5.32 11.26
CA LEU A 59 -10.19 4.34 10.31
C LEU A 59 -8.92 4.85 9.60
N ASN A 60 -7.88 4.01 9.58
CA ASN A 60 -6.70 4.32 8.77
C ASN A 60 -6.99 4.18 7.27
N LYS A 61 -6.10 4.73 6.41
CA LYS A 61 -6.28 4.73 4.95
C LYS A 61 -6.49 3.32 4.36
N HIS A 62 -5.87 2.29 4.94
CA HIS A 62 -5.98 0.91 4.49
C HIS A 62 -7.37 0.33 4.82
N GLU A 63 -7.87 0.60 6.02
CA GLU A 63 -9.24 0.23 6.44
C GLU A 63 -10.29 0.96 5.61
N ALA A 64 -10.06 2.24 5.28
CA ALA A 64 -10.91 3.00 4.38
C ALA A 64 -10.93 2.41 2.97
N ALA A 65 -9.78 2.04 2.40
CA ALA A 65 -9.69 1.37 1.10
C ALA A 65 -10.41 0.01 1.11
N ALA A 66 -10.22 -0.80 2.16
CA ALA A 66 -10.92 -2.07 2.33
C ALA A 66 -12.43 -1.90 2.43
N ALA A 67 -12.90 -0.86 3.15
CA ALA A 67 -14.32 -0.54 3.27
C ALA A 67 -14.93 -0.10 1.91
N VAL A 68 -14.20 0.70 1.13
CA VAL A 68 -14.61 1.12 -0.23
C VAL A 68 -14.69 -0.09 -1.17
N THR A 69 -13.72 -0.99 -1.12
CA THR A 69 -13.70 -2.23 -1.92
C THR A 69 -14.90 -3.12 -1.55
N ALA A 70 -15.14 -3.35 -0.26
CA ALA A 70 -16.28 -4.14 0.22
C ALA A 70 -17.63 -3.53 -0.22
N LEU A 71 -17.71 -2.19 -0.26
CA LEU A 71 -18.90 -1.47 -0.73
C LEU A 71 -19.11 -1.68 -2.24
N SER A 72 -18.05 -1.63 -3.04
CA SER A 72 -18.10 -1.91 -4.49
C SER A 72 -18.59 -3.34 -4.76
N ASP A 73 -18.06 -4.32 -4.03
CA ASP A 73 -18.43 -5.72 -4.20
C ASP A 73 -19.89 -5.97 -3.76
N THR A 74 -20.33 -5.35 -2.66
CA THR A 74 -21.75 -5.41 -2.23
C THR A 74 -22.68 -4.81 -3.26
N LEU A 75 -22.32 -3.69 -3.89
CA LEU A 75 -23.11 -3.08 -4.97
C LEU A 75 -23.19 -3.97 -6.21
N LYS A 76 -22.08 -4.59 -6.61
CA LYS A 76 -22.06 -5.55 -7.71
C LYS A 76 -22.99 -6.74 -7.43
N GLU A 77 -22.97 -7.26 -6.22
CA GLU A 77 -23.84 -8.36 -5.79
C GLU A 77 -25.31 -7.97 -5.75
N LEU A 78 -25.64 -6.77 -5.24
CA LEU A 78 -27.01 -6.24 -5.23
C LEU A 78 -27.58 -6.03 -6.63
N VAL A 79 -26.75 -5.58 -7.58
CA VAL A 79 -27.21 -5.27 -8.94
C VAL A 79 -27.24 -6.51 -9.82
N TYR A 80 -26.21 -7.36 -9.78
CA TYR A 80 -26.09 -8.51 -10.68
C TYR A 80 -26.48 -9.86 -10.05
N GLY A 81 -26.59 -9.99 -8.73
CA GLY A 81 -26.69 -11.24 -8.00
C GLY A 81 -27.64 -12.29 -8.62
N GLU A 82 -28.96 -12.07 -8.49
CA GLU A 82 -29.97 -12.97 -9.09
C GLU A 82 -30.66 -12.36 -10.33
N ASN A 83 -30.27 -11.14 -10.75
CA ASN A 83 -30.94 -10.42 -11.81
C ASN A 83 -30.28 -10.66 -13.17
N GLN A 84 -31.07 -11.07 -14.15
CA GLN A 84 -30.65 -11.14 -15.55
C GLN A 84 -31.27 -9.97 -16.32
N TYR A 85 -30.45 -8.98 -16.64
CA TYR A 85 -30.87 -7.85 -17.47
C TYR A 85 -30.62 -8.14 -18.95
N THR A 86 -31.55 -7.72 -19.82
CA THR A 86 -31.49 -7.87 -21.27
C THR A 86 -31.77 -6.55 -21.97
N GLY A 87 -31.51 -6.44 -23.26
CA GLY A 87 -31.87 -5.29 -24.10
C GLY A 87 -31.25 -3.97 -23.59
N ASN A 88 -32.01 -2.88 -23.69
CA ASN A 88 -31.59 -1.53 -23.32
C ASN A 88 -31.33 -1.38 -21.82
N LYS A 89 -32.07 -2.12 -21.00
CA LYS A 89 -31.90 -2.13 -19.56
C LYS A 89 -30.51 -2.69 -19.17
N LYS A 90 -30.04 -3.73 -19.86
CA LYS A 90 -28.70 -4.25 -19.67
C LYS A 90 -27.64 -3.20 -20.01
N ILE A 91 -27.79 -2.49 -21.13
CA ILE A 91 -26.84 -1.43 -21.55
C ILE A 91 -26.79 -0.31 -20.48
N LEU A 92 -27.93 0.12 -19.96
CA LEU A 92 -28.00 1.15 -18.92
C LEU A 92 -27.35 0.68 -17.62
N VAL A 93 -27.71 -0.50 -17.14
CA VAL A 93 -27.17 -1.07 -15.90
C VAL A 93 -25.66 -1.27 -16.01
N ASP A 94 -25.17 -1.82 -17.12
CA ASP A 94 -23.74 -2.03 -17.35
C ASP A 94 -22.98 -0.69 -17.39
N ALA A 95 -23.54 0.37 -17.99
CA ALA A 95 -22.93 1.70 -18.04
C ALA A 95 -22.86 2.34 -16.65
N VAL A 96 -23.93 2.26 -15.87
CA VAL A 96 -23.99 2.76 -14.49
C VAL A 96 -23.00 2.02 -13.61
N MET A 97 -22.98 0.68 -13.69
CA MET A 97 -22.07 -0.13 -12.89
C MET A 97 -20.61 0.07 -13.27
N LYS A 98 -20.32 0.21 -14.56
CA LYS A 98 -18.97 0.57 -15.01
C LYS A 98 -18.53 1.90 -14.45
N HIS A 99 -19.38 2.93 -14.58
CA HIS A 99 -19.07 4.26 -14.04
C HIS A 99 -18.83 4.24 -12.53
N MET A 100 -19.68 3.51 -11.78
CA MET A 100 -19.51 3.33 -10.34
C MET A 100 -18.21 2.59 -10.01
N THR A 101 -17.88 1.53 -10.75
CA THR A 101 -16.63 0.78 -10.56
C THR A 101 -15.43 1.69 -10.81
N ASP A 102 -15.42 2.45 -11.91
CA ASP A 102 -14.34 3.39 -12.25
C ASP A 102 -14.13 4.43 -11.12
N ILE A 103 -15.21 4.87 -10.47
CA ILE A 103 -15.19 5.78 -9.32
C ILE A 103 -14.59 5.11 -8.07
N PHE A 104 -15.05 3.90 -7.75
CA PHE A 104 -14.53 3.15 -6.60
C PHE A 104 -13.07 2.78 -6.81
N ASP A 105 -12.68 2.37 -8.01
CA ASP A 105 -11.30 2.04 -8.34
C ASP A 105 -10.39 3.28 -8.22
N ALA A 106 -10.85 4.45 -8.71
CA ALA A 106 -10.12 5.71 -8.53
C ALA A 106 -10.02 6.14 -7.05
N ALA A 107 -11.06 5.88 -6.25
CA ALA A 107 -11.03 6.11 -4.81
C ALA A 107 -10.05 5.17 -4.12
N VAL A 108 -10.13 3.88 -4.43
CA VAL A 108 -9.20 2.86 -3.92
C VAL A 108 -7.76 3.21 -4.33
N GLU A 109 -7.51 3.60 -5.58
CA GLU A 109 -6.19 4.03 -6.06
C GLU A 109 -5.67 5.26 -5.31
N LYS A 110 -6.52 6.24 -5.05
CA LYS A 110 -6.15 7.43 -4.25
C LYS A 110 -5.79 7.07 -2.80
N TYR A 111 -6.46 6.05 -2.22
CA TYR A 111 -6.15 5.55 -0.87
C TYR A 111 -5.02 4.53 -0.88
N HIS A 112 -4.83 3.80 -1.97
CA HIS A 112 -3.64 3.02 -2.26
C HIS A 112 -2.48 3.85 -2.84
N SER A 113 -2.60 5.18 -2.90
CA SER A 113 -1.39 5.98 -3.11
C SER A 113 -0.47 5.68 -1.94
N TYR A 114 0.51 4.85 -2.22
CA TYR A 114 1.43 4.17 -1.30
C TYR A 114 2.39 5.11 -0.58
N SER A 115 2.10 6.41 -0.57
CA SER A 115 2.91 7.39 0.13
C SER A 115 2.27 7.75 1.47
N ILE A 116 2.98 7.47 2.54
CA ILE A 116 2.68 8.02 3.85
C ILE A 116 3.61 9.21 4.10
N GLU A 117 3.12 10.20 4.83
CA GLU A 117 4.00 11.19 5.42
C GLU A 117 4.78 10.52 6.55
N LEU A 118 6.10 10.51 6.43
CA LEU A 118 7.00 9.94 7.44
C LEU A 118 7.79 11.06 8.09
N PRO A 119 7.37 11.56 9.27
CA PRO A 119 8.14 12.54 10.00
C PRO A 119 9.55 12.02 10.29
N MET A 120 10.57 12.83 10.00
CA MET A 120 11.95 12.45 10.23
C MET A 120 12.81 13.65 10.66
N THR A 121 13.89 13.35 11.38
CA THR A 121 14.98 14.29 11.59
C THR A 121 16.23 13.80 10.87
N VAL A 122 16.95 14.75 10.25
CA VAL A 122 18.17 14.47 9.50
C VAL A 122 19.26 15.41 10.00
N ASP A 123 20.35 14.85 10.52
CA ASP A 123 21.50 15.65 10.97
C ASP A 123 22.40 16.02 9.78
N THR A 124 21.96 17.03 9.03
CA THR A 124 22.69 17.53 7.87
C THR A 124 24.06 18.14 8.23
N LYS A 125 24.26 18.57 9.48
CA LYS A 125 25.56 19.07 9.95
C LYS A 125 26.59 17.95 10.07
N ALA A 126 26.14 16.73 10.37
CA ALA A 126 26.97 15.54 10.37
C ALA A 126 27.10 14.87 8.97
N GLY A 127 26.58 15.50 7.91
CA GLY A 127 26.63 14.97 6.55
C GLY A 127 25.50 14.01 6.19
N ALA A 128 24.52 13.81 7.08
CA ALA A 128 23.37 12.95 6.81
C ALA A 128 22.52 13.48 5.63
N LYS A 129 21.95 12.55 4.88
CA LYS A 129 21.04 12.84 3.77
C LYS A 129 19.65 12.26 4.04
N VAL A 130 18.62 12.95 3.54
CA VAL A 130 17.27 12.39 3.49
C VAL A 130 17.27 11.12 2.64
N PRO A 131 16.64 10.02 3.10
CA PRO A 131 16.45 8.84 2.26
C PRO A 131 15.72 9.19 0.97
N THR A 132 16.15 8.66 -0.17
CA THR A 132 15.56 8.98 -1.49
C THR A 132 15.28 7.73 -2.31
N TYR A 133 14.22 7.79 -3.10
CA TYR A 133 13.96 6.83 -4.17
C TYR A 133 14.73 7.25 -5.41
N ALA A 134 15.37 6.30 -6.10
CA ALA A 134 16.06 6.58 -7.37
C ALA A 134 15.06 6.69 -8.53
N HIS A 135 13.94 5.94 -8.45
CA HIS A 135 12.84 5.93 -9.41
C HIS A 135 11.51 5.92 -8.65
N ASP A 136 10.46 6.47 -9.24
CA ASP A 136 9.10 6.53 -8.64
C ASP A 136 8.51 5.16 -8.34
N THR A 137 9.00 4.11 -9.00
CA THR A 137 8.56 2.71 -8.83
C THR A 137 9.41 1.91 -7.83
N ASP A 138 10.43 2.52 -7.22
CA ASP A 138 11.28 1.81 -6.26
C ASP A 138 10.50 1.48 -4.97
N ALA A 139 10.65 0.27 -4.49
CA ALA A 139 9.96 -0.21 -3.29
C ALA A 139 10.58 0.32 -1.97
N ALA A 140 11.84 0.76 -2.00
CA ALA A 140 12.58 1.18 -0.82
C ALA A 140 13.47 2.39 -1.12
N ALA A 141 13.60 3.30 -0.15
CA ALA A 141 14.44 4.49 -0.24
C ALA A 141 15.89 4.15 0.13
N ASP A 142 16.84 4.71 -0.60
CA ASP A 142 18.28 4.55 -0.30
C ASP A 142 18.66 5.28 1.01
N LEU A 143 19.44 4.61 1.86
CA LEU A 143 20.11 5.16 3.04
C LEU A 143 21.58 5.44 2.72
N TYR A 144 22.09 6.55 3.26
CA TYR A 144 23.41 7.08 2.92
C TYR A 144 24.35 7.05 4.12
N ALA A 145 25.65 6.81 3.86
CA ALA A 145 26.70 7.05 4.83
C ALA A 145 26.92 8.57 4.98
N PRO A 146 26.86 9.14 6.20
CA PRO A 146 27.07 10.58 6.39
C PRO A 146 28.54 11.00 6.33
N ALA A 147 29.46 10.06 6.58
CA ALA A 147 30.90 10.29 6.63
C ALA A 147 31.66 9.08 6.13
N ASP A 148 32.96 9.28 5.85
CA ASP A 148 33.89 8.19 5.55
C ASP A 148 34.04 7.27 6.76
N GLN A 149 34.03 5.97 6.52
CA GLN A 149 34.26 4.95 7.56
C GLN A 149 34.96 3.74 6.98
N ILE A 150 35.97 3.26 7.69
CA ILE A 150 36.64 1.99 7.38
C ILE A 150 35.92 0.86 8.12
N ILE A 151 35.58 -0.19 7.42
CA ILE A 151 35.09 -1.46 7.97
C ILE A 151 36.25 -2.44 7.93
N PRO A 152 36.89 -2.75 9.07
CA PRO A 152 38.11 -3.54 9.10
C PRO A 152 37.90 -4.95 8.52
N ALA A 153 38.96 -5.53 7.98
CA ALA A 153 38.98 -6.93 7.58
C ALA A 153 38.60 -7.87 8.74
N HIS A 154 37.91 -8.95 8.46
CA HIS A 154 37.47 -9.95 9.44
C HIS A 154 36.76 -9.38 10.65
N SER A 155 35.97 -8.32 10.48
CA SER A 155 35.26 -7.64 11.56
C SER A 155 33.74 -7.83 11.46
N TYR A 156 33.06 -7.77 12.60
CA TYR A 156 31.64 -8.02 12.71
C TYR A 156 30.97 -6.87 13.51
N GLY A 157 29.71 -6.62 13.17
CA GLY A 157 28.90 -5.66 13.93
C GLY A 157 29.31 -4.20 13.78
N ASN A 158 29.93 -3.82 12.68
CA ASN A 158 30.36 -2.44 12.43
C ASN A 158 29.15 -1.57 12.06
N MET A 159 28.77 -0.69 12.97
CA MET A 159 27.62 0.18 12.80
C MET A 159 27.99 1.47 12.07
N ILE A 160 27.29 1.74 10.97
CA ILE A 160 27.28 3.04 10.30
C ILE A 160 25.99 3.75 10.72
N LYS A 161 26.12 4.82 11.49
CA LYS A 161 25.00 5.68 11.86
C LYS A 161 24.64 6.57 10.68
N THR A 162 23.35 6.64 10.32
CA THR A 162 22.91 7.38 9.13
C THR A 162 22.63 8.85 9.39
N GLY A 163 22.54 9.28 10.65
CA GLY A 163 22.09 10.62 11.02
C GLY A 163 20.59 10.84 10.83
N VAL A 164 19.83 9.79 10.57
CA VAL A 164 18.38 9.85 10.28
C VAL A 164 17.61 9.18 11.41
N LYS A 165 16.56 9.85 11.91
CA LYS A 165 15.55 9.28 12.81
C LYS A 165 14.18 9.43 12.17
N ILE A 166 13.32 8.43 12.34
CA ILE A 166 11.97 8.42 11.77
C ILE A 166 10.91 8.23 12.85
N GLN A 167 9.70 8.70 12.54
CA GLN A 167 8.52 8.44 13.36
C GLN A 167 7.50 7.66 12.52
N LEU A 168 7.47 6.34 12.69
CA LEU A 168 6.47 5.49 12.06
C LEU A 168 5.10 5.67 12.74
N PRO A 169 4.01 5.67 11.97
CA PRO A 169 2.66 5.57 12.52
C PRO A 169 2.48 4.25 13.30
N GLU A 170 1.55 4.21 14.24
CA GLU A 170 1.16 2.95 14.88
C GLU A 170 0.61 1.97 13.83
N GLY A 171 0.90 0.69 13.98
CA GLY A 171 0.56 -0.33 12.99
C GLY A 171 1.47 -0.38 11.76
N TRP A 172 2.60 0.34 11.77
CA TRP A 172 3.62 0.33 10.73
C TRP A 172 4.97 -0.17 11.25
N LEU A 173 5.78 -0.69 10.36
CA LEU A 173 7.17 -1.04 10.61
C LEU A 173 8.05 -0.49 9.48
N ALA A 174 9.36 -0.38 9.75
CA ALA A 174 10.32 -0.20 8.67
C ALA A 174 11.36 -1.31 8.72
N MET A 175 11.93 -1.62 7.54
CA MET A 175 13.01 -2.58 7.41
C MET A 175 14.21 -1.92 6.73
N ILE A 176 15.38 -2.11 7.33
CA ILE A 176 16.66 -1.80 6.70
C ILE A 176 17.14 -3.06 5.99
N LEU A 177 17.21 -2.99 4.66
CA LEU A 177 17.55 -4.09 3.77
C LEU A 177 18.88 -3.82 3.07
N PRO A 178 19.63 -4.89 2.69
CA PRO A 178 20.83 -4.72 1.89
C PRO A 178 20.45 -4.25 0.48
N ARG A 179 21.28 -3.39 -0.11
CA ARG A 179 21.20 -3.11 -1.54
C ARG A 179 21.81 -4.27 -2.34
N SER A 180 21.21 -4.60 -3.49
CA SER A 180 21.71 -5.65 -4.38
C SER A 180 23.17 -5.44 -4.75
N SER A 181 23.57 -4.19 -5.06
CA SER A 181 24.94 -3.85 -5.41
C SER A 181 25.94 -4.05 -4.26
N MET A 182 25.52 -3.80 -3.00
CA MET A 182 26.36 -4.06 -1.83
C MET A 182 26.64 -5.56 -1.69
N GLY A 183 25.60 -6.39 -1.85
CA GLY A 183 25.76 -7.84 -1.76
C GLY A 183 26.60 -8.48 -2.87
N VAL A 184 26.61 -7.88 -4.08
CA VAL A 184 27.35 -8.44 -5.25
C VAL A 184 28.74 -7.85 -5.40
N LYS A 185 28.91 -6.54 -5.14
CA LYS A 185 30.16 -5.81 -5.48
C LYS A 185 31.06 -5.57 -4.28
N THR A 186 30.61 -5.88 -3.06
CA THR A 186 31.40 -5.65 -1.84
C THR A 186 31.46 -6.90 -0.98
N PRO A 187 32.45 -7.01 -0.09
CA PRO A 187 32.52 -8.09 0.89
C PRO A 187 31.56 -7.89 2.07
N LEU A 188 30.88 -6.75 2.14
CA LEU A 188 30.04 -6.39 3.27
C LEU A 188 28.72 -7.16 3.26
N ARG A 189 28.30 -7.59 4.44
CA ARG A 189 26.99 -8.22 4.67
C ARG A 189 26.34 -7.58 5.88
N LEU A 190 25.02 -7.36 5.83
CA LEU A 190 24.29 -6.90 7.03
C LEU A 190 24.42 -7.95 8.13
N SER A 191 24.96 -7.56 9.29
CA SER A 191 25.16 -8.44 10.44
C SER A 191 23.86 -9.07 10.94
N ASN A 192 22.77 -8.32 10.91
CA ASN A 192 21.44 -8.76 11.33
C ASN A 192 20.55 -9.23 10.16
N SER A 193 21.09 -9.37 8.95
CA SER A 193 20.37 -9.71 7.71
C SER A 193 19.29 -8.70 7.34
N VAL A 194 18.41 -8.33 8.27
CA VAL A 194 17.36 -7.30 8.18
C VAL A 194 17.33 -6.50 9.47
N GLY A 195 17.38 -5.19 9.37
CA GLY A 195 17.13 -4.30 10.51
C GLY A 195 15.64 -4.01 10.64
N LEU A 196 14.96 -4.55 11.64
CA LEU A 196 13.55 -4.27 11.90
C LEU A 196 13.42 -3.04 12.81
N ILE A 197 12.59 -2.09 12.38
CA ILE A 197 12.34 -0.83 13.09
C ILE A 197 10.87 -0.78 13.50
N ASP A 198 10.62 -0.76 14.78
CA ASP A 198 9.28 -0.68 15.36
C ASP A 198 8.72 0.74 15.31
N SER A 199 7.39 0.87 15.28
CA SER A 199 6.71 2.18 15.30
C SER A 199 7.01 3.02 16.54
N GLY A 200 7.36 2.39 17.65
CA GLY A 200 7.78 3.06 18.89
C GLY A 200 9.24 3.53 18.92
N TYR A 201 10.08 3.10 17.98
CA TYR A 201 11.50 3.50 17.96
C TYR A 201 11.68 4.95 17.54
N ARG A 202 12.54 5.68 18.26
CA ARG A 202 12.87 7.09 17.98
C ARG A 202 14.38 7.32 17.92
N GLY A 203 15.16 6.26 17.99
CA GLY A 203 16.61 6.33 17.84
C GLY A 203 17.05 6.57 16.39
N GLU A 204 18.33 6.77 16.23
CA GLU A 204 18.96 6.92 14.93
C GLU A 204 18.99 5.58 14.18
N LEU A 205 18.68 5.60 12.89
CA LEU A 205 18.82 4.43 12.03
C LEU A 205 20.30 4.08 11.85
N GLY A 206 20.65 2.85 12.15
CA GLY A 206 21.99 2.32 12.01
C GLY A 206 22.03 1.14 11.04
N VAL A 207 23.02 1.13 10.17
CA VAL A 207 23.30 0.02 9.26
C VAL A 207 24.52 -0.74 9.80
N ILE A 208 24.34 -2.02 10.10
CA ILE A 208 25.38 -2.83 10.76
C ILE A 208 25.97 -3.80 9.75
N TYR A 209 27.29 -3.73 9.53
CA TYR A 209 27.99 -4.55 8.55
C TYR A 209 29.04 -5.48 9.18
N ASP A 210 29.10 -6.68 8.61
CA ASP A 210 30.24 -7.58 8.73
C ASP A 210 31.12 -7.45 7.49
N ASN A 211 32.42 -7.45 7.65
CA ASN A 211 33.41 -7.60 6.58
C ASN A 211 34.12 -8.95 6.74
N THR A 212 33.79 -9.88 5.87
CA THR A 212 34.35 -11.25 5.91
C THR A 212 35.58 -11.42 5.04
N SER A 213 36.07 -10.36 4.39
CA SER A 213 37.27 -10.42 3.51
C SER A 213 38.57 -10.14 4.26
N ASP A 214 39.67 -10.42 3.59
CA ASP A 214 41.03 -10.20 4.08
C ASP A 214 41.46 -8.72 4.02
N ASN A 215 40.63 -7.84 3.46
CA ASN A 215 40.99 -6.43 3.27
C ASN A 215 39.98 -5.52 3.98
N ASP A 216 40.47 -4.41 4.49
CA ASP A 216 39.59 -3.32 4.95
C ASP A 216 38.74 -2.80 3.82
N TYR A 217 37.50 -2.44 4.10
CA TYR A 217 36.60 -1.85 3.13
C TYR A 217 36.29 -0.39 3.49
N GLN A 218 36.57 0.52 2.54
CA GLN A 218 36.27 1.94 2.68
C GLN A 218 34.84 2.21 2.23
N VAL A 219 34.00 2.72 3.16
CA VAL A 219 32.73 3.37 2.86
C VAL A 219 32.97 4.86 2.81
N ASN A 220 32.54 5.53 1.76
CA ASN A 220 32.75 6.98 1.61
C ASN A 220 31.46 7.74 1.98
N ALA A 221 31.63 8.99 2.40
CA ALA A 221 30.52 9.89 2.64
C ALA A 221 29.63 10.02 1.40
N GLY A 222 28.35 9.81 1.57
CA GLY A 222 27.37 9.83 0.49
C GLY A 222 27.17 8.52 -0.26
N ASP A 223 27.91 7.45 0.07
CA ASP A 223 27.63 6.13 -0.45
C ASP A 223 26.25 5.65 -0.01
N ARG A 224 25.54 5.01 -0.94
CA ARG A 224 24.26 4.33 -0.67
C ARG A 224 24.55 2.99 -0.02
N ILE A 225 24.35 2.91 1.28
CA ILE A 225 24.76 1.76 2.10
C ILE A 225 23.66 0.72 2.32
N ALA A 226 22.40 1.14 2.38
CA ALA A 226 21.26 0.24 2.61
C ALA A 226 20.00 0.82 1.97
N GLN A 227 18.88 0.11 2.12
CA GLN A 227 17.56 0.56 1.68
C GLN A 227 16.59 0.51 2.84
N LEU A 228 15.71 1.51 2.94
CA LEU A 228 14.64 1.62 3.93
C LEU A 228 13.30 1.31 3.26
N LEU A 229 12.69 0.20 3.61
CA LEU A 229 11.33 -0.17 3.23
C LEU A 229 10.39 0.14 4.40
N VAL A 230 9.27 0.80 4.13
CA VAL A 230 8.23 1.08 5.13
C VAL A 230 6.95 0.38 4.71
N MET A 231 6.29 -0.33 5.65
CA MET A 231 5.10 -1.12 5.35
C MET A 231 4.20 -1.30 6.58
N PRO A 232 2.91 -1.62 6.40
CA PRO A 232 2.02 -1.98 7.50
C PRO A 232 2.52 -3.20 8.29
N SER A 233 2.31 -3.17 9.62
CA SER A 233 2.65 -4.27 10.54
C SER A 233 1.38 -4.90 11.09
N TYR A 234 1.11 -6.14 10.71
CA TYR A 234 -0.01 -6.89 11.25
C TYR A 234 0.39 -7.62 12.54
N ARG A 235 -0.42 -7.47 13.59
CA ARG A 235 -0.28 -8.24 14.83
C ARG A 235 -1.23 -9.41 14.80
N PHE A 236 -0.76 -10.59 15.21
CA PHE A 236 -1.61 -11.75 15.40
C PHE A 236 -1.93 -11.96 16.89
N GLN A 237 -3.08 -12.54 17.15
CA GLN A 237 -3.41 -13.09 18.47
C GLN A 237 -3.22 -14.61 18.40
N ALA A 238 -2.33 -15.14 19.23
CA ALA A 238 -2.09 -16.58 19.27
C ALA A 238 -3.33 -17.31 19.81
N LYS A 239 -3.86 -18.23 19.00
CA LYS A 239 -4.88 -19.18 19.42
C LYS A 239 -4.26 -20.58 19.48
N VAL A 240 -4.06 -21.09 20.67
CA VAL A 240 -3.54 -22.45 20.86
C VAL A 240 -4.66 -23.45 20.54
N VAL A 241 -4.34 -24.41 19.69
CA VAL A 241 -5.22 -25.54 19.32
C VAL A 241 -4.43 -26.82 19.41
N ASP A 242 -5.12 -27.94 19.64
CA ASP A 242 -4.46 -29.26 19.74
C ASP A 242 -4.00 -29.76 18.35
N ILE A 243 -4.77 -29.45 17.31
CA ILE A 243 -4.51 -29.88 15.92
C ILE A 243 -4.81 -28.73 14.98
N LEU A 244 -3.93 -28.49 14.01
CA LEU A 244 -4.17 -27.57 12.91
C LEU A 244 -5.06 -28.21 11.85
N ALA A 245 -5.80 -27.40 11.11
CA ALA A 245 -6.57 -27.87 9.96
C ALA A 245 -5.66 -28.47 8.89
N ASP A 246 -6.13 -29.50 8.21
CA ASP A 246 -5.43 -30.13 7.11
C ASP A 246 -5.26 -29.15 5.92
N SER A 247 -4.19 -29.36 5.15
CA SER A 247 -3.94 -28.62 3.90
C SER A 247 -3.33 -29.55 2.83
N ASP A 248 -3.48 -29.21 1.57
CA ASP A 248 -2.93 -29.98 0.43
C ASP A 248 -1.40 -30.16 0.51
N ARG A 249 -0.70 -29.24 1.18
CA ARG A 249 0.74 -29.33 1.40
C ARG A 249 1.12 -30.13 2.63
N GLY A 250 0.26 -30.22 3.65
CA GLY A 250 0.52 -30.86 4.94
C GLY A 250 1.81 -30.37 5.58
N GLU A 251 2.63 -31.28 6.07
CA GLU A 251 3.95 -31.01 6.68
C GLU A 251 5.09 -30.87 5.66
N GLY A 252 4.80 -30.86 4.37
CA GLY A 252 5.80 -30.78 3.30
C GLY A 252 6.66 -29.52 3.40
N GLY A 253 7.96 -29.69 3.74
CA GLY A 253 8.96 -28.63 3.92
C GLY A 253 9.86 -28.44 2.70
N PHE A 254 11.17 -28.35 2.95
CA PHE A 254 12.18 -28.07 1.92
C PHE A 254 12.16 -29.11 0.79
N GLY A 255 11.91 -28.63 -0.45
CA GLY A 255 11.88 -29.47 -1.65
C GLY A 255 10.56 -30.22 -1.89
N ALA A 256 9.52 -30.02 -1.11
CA ALA A 256 8.22 -30.68 -1.27
C ALA A 256 7.48 -30.31 -2.57
N SER A 257 7.82 -29.18 -3.19
CA SER A 257 7.24 -28.70 -4.45
C SER A 257 8.01 -29.13 -5.72
N GLY A 258 8.98 -30.05 -5.56
CA GLY A 258 9.80 -30.55 -6.68
C GLY A 258 10.94 -29.61 -7.06
N LYS A 259 11.80 -30.09 -7.98
CA LYS A 259 12.87 -29.29 -8.62
C LYS A 259 12.33 -28.63 -9.87
#